data_cbe05d9352dbf1d3c1415c23e3270119
#
_entry.id   cbe05d9352dbf1d3c1415c23e3270119
#
_cell.length_a   1.000
_cell.length_b   1.000
_cell.length_c   1.000
_cell.angle_alpha   90.00
_cell.angle_beta   90.00
_cell.angle_gamma   90.00
#
_symmetry.space_group_name_H-M   'P 1'
#
loop_
_entity.id
_entity.type
_entity.pdbx_description
1 polymer ?
#
loop_
_entity_poly.entity_id
_entity_poly.type
_entity_poly.pdbx_seq_one_letter_code
_entity_poly.pdbx_strand_id
1 'polypeptide(L)'
;MVATFGAPGGMLKIRNPLHGLVLTILVSLGITFLGGLGVLLLPFFELRVIVLGFIALGAGAMGGRTSLLGFIGLSGSFLGGFIGVLFLQFLLWSTGWEYVLALGLGAIAGLGGLITGKLGPRRARQDLETMLRTVRCARCGARVGLSAVRCWSCRAYLPPT
;
A
#
# COMPACT_ATOMS: atom_id res chain seq x y z
N MET A 1 -25.20 -11.92 -4.06
CA MET A 1 -25.29 -10.74 -3.17
C MET A 1 -24.09 -10.74 -2.25
N VAL A 2 -23.11 -9.86 -2.45
CA VAL A 2 -21.89 -9.76 -1.63
C VAL A 2 -22.13 -8.58 -0.69
N ALA A 3 -22.27 -8.87 0.61
CA ALA A 3 -22.45 -7.87 1.64
C ALA A 3 -21.19 -6.99 1.72
N THR A 4 -21.35 -5.71 1.45
CA THR A 4 -20.36 -4.68 1.68
C THR A 4 -20.35 -4.37 3.19
N PHE A 5 -19.47 -5.01 3.94
CA PHE A 5 -19.19 -4.57 5.31
C PHE A 5 -18.27 -3.35 5.24
N GLY A 6 -18.82 -2.18 5.59
CA GLY A 6 -18.08 -0.96 5.76
C GLY A 6 -17.17 -1.06 6.99
N ALA A 7 -15.89 -1.32 6.78
CA ALA A 7 -14.87 -1.06 7.78
C ALA A 7 -14.48 0.42 7.71
N PRO A 8 -14.33 1.13 8.85
CA PRO A 8 -13.83 2.50 8.87
C PRO A 8 -12.35 2.48 8.51
N GLY A 9 -12.06 2.86 7.28
CA GLY A 9 -10.74 2.80 6.67
C GLY A 9 -10.81 2.08 5.33
N GLY A 10 -11.75 2.52 4.44
CA GLY A 10 -12.04 1.90 3.15
C GLY A 10 -10.80 1.70 2.28
N MET A 11 -10.03 0.64 2.54
CA MET A 11 -9.11 0.09 1.56
C MET A 11 -9.96 -0.48 0.44
N LEU A 12 -9.98 0.19 -0.69
CA LEU A 12 -10.50 -0.29 -1.96
C LEU A 12 -9.98 -1.73 -2.16
N LYS A 13 -10.86 -2.70 -2.02
CA LYS A 13 -10.56 -4.12 -2.26
C LYS A 13 -10.35 -4.29 -3.76
N ILE A 14 -9.13 -4.11 -4.21
CA ILE A 14 -8.74 -4.18 -5.60
C ILE A 14 -8.90 -5.63 -6.05
N ARG A 15 -9.94 -5.88 -6.81
CA ARG A 15 -10.33 -7.20 -7.29
C ARG A 15 -9.50 -7.66 -8.49
N ASN A 16 -8.88 -6.72 -9.21
CA ASN A 16 -8.07 -7.00 -10.39
C ASN A 16 -6.62 -6.58 -10.17
N PRO A 17 -5.63 -7.46 -10.47
CA PRO A 17 -4.21 -7.15 -10.28
C PRO A 17 -3.75 -5.95 -11.12
N LEU A 18 -4.36 -5.73 -12.30
CA LEU A 18 -4.09 -4.58 -13.15
C LEU A 18 -4.48 -3.25 -12.51
N HIS A 19 -5.64 -3.19 -11.86
CA HIS A 19 -6.04 -1.98 -11.12
C HIS A 19 -5.08 -1.68 -9.97
N GLY A 20 -4.60 -2.72 -9.27
CA GLY A 20 -3.60 -2.58 -8.23
C GLY A 20 -2.30 -1.99 -8.75
N LEU A 21 -1.83 -2.48 -9.90
CA LEU A 21 -0.62 -1.98 -10.54
C LEU A 21 -0.77 -0.51 -10.98
N VAL A 22 -1.84 -0.18 -11.67
CA VAL A 22 -2.10 1.20 -12.12
C VAL A 22 -2.20 2.16 -10.93
N LEU A 23 -2.93 1.78 -9.89
CA LEU A 23 -3.07 2.62 -8.69
C LEU A 23 -1.72 2.81 -8.00
N THR A 24 -0.90 1.76 -7.90
CA THR A 24 0.44 1.83 -7.32
C THR A 24 1.34 2.78 -8.10
N ILE A 25 1.30 2.72 -9.45
CA ILE A 25 2.04 3.62 -10.32
C ILE A 25 1.60 5.06 -10.08
N LEU A 26 0.29 5.33 -10.12
CA LEU A 26 -0.25 6.69 -9.95
C LEU A 26 0.07 7.27 -8.58
N VAL A 27 -0.07 6.50 -7.51
CA VAL A 27 0.25 6.94 -6.15
C VAL A 27 1.74 7.23 -6.01
N SER A 28 2.61 6.33 -6.49
CA SER A 28 4.05 6.50 -6.41
C SER A 28 4.51 7.69 -7.27
N LEU A 29 3.99 7.83 -8.49
CA LEU A 29 4.28 8.96 -9.37
C LEU A 29 3.83 10.28 -8.73
N GLY A 30 2.59 10.35 -8.23
CA GLY A 30 2.04 11.57 -7.63
C GLY A 30 2.86 12.03 -6.43
N ILE A 31 3.20 11.11 -5.51
CA ILE A 31 3.99 11.46 -4.31
C ILE A 31 5.41 11.86 -4.70
N THR A 32 6.05 11.14 -5.64
CA THR A 32 7.41 11.45 -6.08
C THR A 32 7.46 12.81 -6.81
N PHE A 33 6.47 13.08 -7.64
CA PHE A 33 6.38 14.35 -8.36
C PHE A 33 6.11 15.52 -7.43
N LEU A 34 5.06 15.45 -6.61
CA LEU A 34 4.71 16.52 -5.66
C LEU A 34 5.80 16.74 -4.60
N GLY A 35 6.33 15.65 -4.06
CA GLY A 35 7.44 15.73 -3.11
C GLY A 35 8.70 16.30 -3.75
N GLY A 36 8.99 15.93 -5.00
CA GLY A 36 10.09 16.45 -5.77
C GLY A 36 10.00 17.95 -6.01
N LEU A 37 8.80 18.48 -6.31
CA LEU A 37 8.59 19.93 -6.41
C LEU A 37 8.95 20.64 -5.10
N GLY A 38 8.60 20.08 -3.95
CA GLY A 38 8.97 20.63 -2.65
C GLY A 38 10.49 20.64 -2.41
N VAL A 39 11.19 19.65 -2.92
CA VAL A 39 12.66 19.53 -2.79
C VAL A 39 13.41 20.62 -3.55
N LEU A 40 12.80 21.20 -4.60
CA LEU A 40 13.42 22.30 -5.34
C LEU A 40 13.69 23.55 -4.51
N LEU A 41 12.94 23.74 -3.42
CA LEU A 41 13.13 24.85 -2.49
C LEU A 41 14.41 24.71 -1.67
N LEU A 42 15.05 23.53 -1.65
CA LEU A 42 16.28 23.31 -0.89
C LEU A 42 17.50 23.88 -1.66
N PRO A 43 18.39 24.61 -0.98
CA PRO A 43 19.52 25.27 -1.64
C PRO A 43 20.65 24.33 -2.05
N PHE A 44 20.82 23.19 -1.35
CA PHE A 44 21.95 22.27 -1.56
C PHE A 44 21.55 21.06 -2.40
N PHE A 45 22.33 20.77 -3.45
CA PHE A 45 22.08 19.64 -4.35
C PHE A 45 22.10 18.29 -3.63
N GLU A 46 23.09 18.06 -2.76
CA GLU A 46 23.25 16.82 -2.03
C GLU A 46 22.05 16.54 -1.10
N LEU A 47 21.57 17.59 -0.42
CA LEU A 47 20.39 17.50 0.42
C LEU A 47 19.14 17.16 -0.40
N ARG A 48 19.01 17.71 -1.60
CA ARG A 48 17.91 17.41 -2.54
C ARG A 48 17.87 15.92 -2.88
N VAL A 49 19.02 15.32 -3.23
CA VAL A 49 19.09 13.90 -3.59
C VAL A 49 18.72 13.01 -2.40
N ILE A 50 19.20 13.35 -1.20
CA ILE A 50 18.89 12.59 0.02
C ILE A 50 17.38 12.65 0.31
N VAL A 51 16.81 13.84 0.31
CA VAL A 51 15.37 14.03 0.59
C VAL A 51 14.51 13.37 -0.47
N LEU A 52 14.89 13.47 -1.75
CA LEU A 52 14.25 12.73 -2.85
C LEU A 52 14.29 11.21 -2.63
N GLY A 53 15.39 10.68 -2.11
CA GLY A 53 15.52 9.26 -1.75
C GLY A 53 14.49 8.85 -0.69
N PHE A 54 14.32 9.65 0.36
CA PHE A 54 13.30 9.40 1.39
C PHE A 54 11.88 9.52 0.85
N ILE A 55 11.61 10.51 0.00
CA ILE A 55 10.31 10.66 -0.66
C ILE A 55 10.02 9.48 -1.56
N ALA A 56 10.98 9.02 -2.36
CA ALA A 56 10.84 7.85 -3.22
C ALA A 56 10.56 6.57 -2.42
N LEU A 57 11.27 6.38 -1.32
CA LEU A 57 11.04 5.24 -0.41
C LEU A 57 9.64 5.30 0.22
N GLY A 58 9.20 6.47 0.68
CA GLY A 58 7.86 6.71 1.22
C GLY A 58 6.77 6.51 0.17
N ALA A 59 6.98 7.01 -1.05
CA ALA A 59 6.08 6.82 -2.19
C ALA A 59 5.94 5.33 -2.53
N GLY A 60 7.05 4.60 -2.56
CA GLY A 60 7.07 3.16 -2.74
C GLY A 60 6.34 2.42 -1.63
N ALA A 61 6.56 2.81 -0.38
CA ALA A 61 5.90 2.20 0.77
C ALA A 61 4.38 2.42 0.74
N MET A 62 3.91 3.60 0.36
CA MET A 62 2.48 3.88 0.20
C MET A 62 1.88 3.15 -1.01
N GLY A 63 2.56 3.18 -2.15
CA GLY A 63 2.14 2.43 -3.33
C GLY A 63 2.08 0.92 -3.08
N GLY A 64 3.07 0.36 -2.38
CA GLY A 64 3.09 -1.06 -2.02
C GLY A 64 1.95 -1.51 -1.12
N ARG A 65 1.42 -0.64 -0.27
CA ARG A 65 0.23 -0.93 0.56
C ARG A 65 -1.05 -1.08 -0.25
N THR A 66 -1.13 -0.45 -1.41
CA THR A 66 -2.30 -0.58 -2.30
C THR A 66 -2.26 -1.87 -3.11
N SER A 67 -1.10 -2.52 -3.22
CA SER A 67 -0.91 -3.79 -3.91
C SER A 67 -1.07 -4.98 -2.95
N LEU A 68 -1.80 -6.01 -3.37
CA LEU A 68 -1.95 -7.26 -2.60
C LEU A 68 -0.78 -8.22 -2.81
N LEU A 69 0.07 -7.97 -3.81
CA LEU A 69 1.19 -8.80 -4.20
C LEU A 69 2.48 -7.98 -4.15
N GLY A 70 3.48 -8.48 -3.42
CA GLY A 70 4.76 -7.78 -3.26
C GLY A 70 5.46 -7.46 -4.59
N PHE A 71 5.30 -8.32 -5.60
CA PHE A 71 5.85 -8.09 -6.94
C PHE A 71 5.17 -6.93 -7.67
N ILE A 72 3.85 -6.80 -7.55
CA ILE A 72 3.08 -5.67 -8.11
C ILE A 72 3.48 -4.37 -7.39
N GLY A 73 3.66 -4.44 -6.07
CA GLY A 73 4.16 -3.31 -5.28
C GLY A 73 5.54 -2.84 -5.73
N LEU A 74 6.46 -3.79 -5.98
CA LEU A 74 7.80 -3.49 -6.48
C LEU A 74 7.75 -2.85 -7.86
N SER A 75 7.11 -3.52 -8.83
CA SER A 75 7.11 -3.07 -10.23
C SER A 75 6.35 -1.74 -10.41
N GLY A 76 5.20 -1.61 -9.77
CA GLY A 76 4.40 -0.39 -9.83
C GLY A 76 5.09 0.81 -9.16
N SER A 77 5.69 0.61 -7.99
CA SER A 77 6.43 1.68 -7.30
C SER A 77 7.73 2.05 -8.02
N PHE A 78 8.43 1.06 -8.59
CA PHE A 78 9.61 1.31 -9.41
C PHE A 78 9.26 2.18 -10.63
N LEU A 79 8.26 1.76 -11.42
CA LEU A 79 7.83 2.51 -12.61
C LEU A 79 7.31 3.90 -12.24
N GLY A 80 6.47 4.00 -11.21
CA GLY A 80 5.94 5.29 -10.76
C GLY A 80 7.03 6.24 -10.26
N GLY A 81 7.98 5.74 -9.47
CA GLY A 81 9.12 6.50 -9.00
C GLY A 81 10.06 6.92 -10.13
N PHE A 82 10.39 5.99 -11.03
CA PHE A 82 11.25 6.24 -12.18
C PHE A 82 10.66 7.32 -13.10
N ILE A 83 9.40 7.17 -13.52
CA ILE A 83 8.71 8.13 -14.39
C ILE A 83 8.54 9.47 -13.66
N GLY A 84 8.21 9.46 -12.38
CA GLY A 84 8.04 10.67 -11.57
C GLY A 84 9.33 11.49 -11.49
N VAL A 85 10.48 10.84 -11.28
CA VAL A 85 11.79 11.49 -11.24
C VAL A 85 12.20 11.98 -12.63
N LEU A 86 12.01 11.17 -13.68
CA LEU A 86 12.30 11.59 -15.05
C LEU A 86 11.49 12.84 -15.45
N PHE A 87 10.20 12.83 -15.13
CA PHE A 87 9.31 13.94 -15.45
C PHE A 87 9.73 15.23 -14.71
N LEU A 88 10.13 15.09 -13.45
CA LEU A 88 10.64 16.19 -12.65
C LEU A 88 11.94 16.76 -13.23
N GLN A 89 12.86 15.89 -13.65
CA GLN A 89 14.14 16.28 -14.23
C GLN A 89 13.96 16.92 -15.61
N PHE A 90 13.09 16.35 -16.45
CA PHE A 90 12.78 16.92 -17.75
C PHE A 90 12.20 18.35 -17.68
N LEU A 91 11.37 18.62 -16.67
CA LEU A 91 10.77 19.95 -16.45
C LEU A 91 11.76 20.98 -15.89
N LEU A 92 12.75 20.54 -15.08
CA LEU A 92 13.45 21.45 -14.18
C LEU A 92 14.98 21.36 -14.23
N TRP A 93 15.53 20.28 -14.78
CA TRP A 93 16.96 20.01 -14.72
C TRP A 93 17.47 19.16 -15.88
N SER A 94 18.36 19.68 -16.71
CA SER A 94 19.17 18.89 -17.64
C SER A 94 20.61 18.81 -17.11
N THR A 95 20.92 17.80 -16.29
CA THR A 95 22.25 17.60 -15.69
C THR A 95 23.09 16.51 -16.34
N GLY A 96 22.55 15.79 -17.34
CA GLY A 96 23.23 14.67 -17.99
C GLY A 96 23.23 13.35 -17.19
N TRP A 97 23.00 13.38 -15.89
CA TRP A 97 22.91 12.22 -14.99
C TRP A 97 21.47 11.77 -14.70
N GLU A 98 20.55 12.26 -15.48
CA GLU A 98 19.10 12.17 -15.27
C GLU A 98 18.63 10.71 -15.17
N TYR A 99 19.07 9.87 -16.11
CA TYR A 99 18.65 8.46 -16.14
C TYR A 99 19.21 7.65 -14.99
N VAL A 100 20.45 7.94 -14.55
CA VAL A 100 21.09 7.22 -13.45
C VAL A 100 20.39 7.55 -12.13
N LEU A 101 20.09 8.82 -11.90
CA LEU A 101 19.34 9.26 -10.71
C LEU A 101 17.92 8.70 -10.71
N ALA A 102 17.23 8.73 -11.86
CA ALA A 102 15.88 8.20 -11.99
C ALA A 102 15.86 6.69 -11.73
N LEU A 103 16.82 5.93 -12.26
CA LEU A 103 16.97 4.50 -12.02
C LEU A 103 17.24 4.21 -10.54
N GLY A 104 18.16 4.92 -9.92
CA GLY A 104 18.49 4.74 -8.50
C GLY A 104 17.30 5.04 -7.59
N LEU A 105 16.64 6.18 -7.79
CA LEU A 105 15.47 6.57 -6.98
C LEU A 105 14.26 5.68 -7.26
N GLY A 106 14.06 5.23 -8.51
CA GLY A 106 13.07 4.24 -8.87
C GLY A 106 13.30 2.90 -8.15
N ALA A 107 14.57 2.43 -8.08
CA ALA A 107 14.93 1.22 -7.36
C ALA A 107 14.63 1.34 -5.86
N ILE A 108 14.93 2.49 -5.25
CA ILE A 108 14.60 2.77 -3.83
C ILE A 108 13.09 2.73 -3.62
N ALA A 109 12.30 3.35 -4.51
CA ALA A 109 10.85 3.29 -4.46
C ALA A 109 10.33 1.85 -4.62
N GLY A 110 10.91 1.08 -5.55
CA GLY A 110 10.59 -0.33 -5.76
C GLY A 110 10.84 -1.18 -4.51
N LEU A 111 11.97 -1.00 -3.83
CA LEU A 111 12.28 -1.69 -2.57
C LEU A 111 11.27 -1.35 -1.48
N GLY A 112 10.88 -0.09 -1.33
CA GLY A 112 9.82 0.34 -0.43
C GLY A 112 8.49 -0.37 -0.72
N GLY A 113 8.12 -0.47 -2.00
CA GLY A 113 6.92 -1.17 -2.47
C GLY A 113 6.95 -2.68 -2.21
N LEU A 114 8.11 -3.31 -2.40
CA LEU A 114 8.30 -4.74 -2.14
C LEU A 114 8.16 -5.08 -0.65
N ILE A 115 8.80 -4.30 0.21
CA ILE A 115 8.77 -4.51 1.66
C ILE A 115 7.33 -4.39 2.17
N THR A 116 6.64 -3.32 1.82
CA THR A 116 5.26 -3.06 2.29
C THR A 116 4.25 -4.01 1.65
N GLY A 117 4.42 -4.38 0.37
CA GLY A 117 3.58 -5.35 -0.31
C GLY A 117 3.71 -6.77 0.26
N LYS A 118 4.90 -7.14 0.81
CA LYS A 118 5.08 -8.43 1.51
C LYS A 118 4.55 -8.42 2.94
N LEU A 119 4.66 -7.30 3.65
CA LEU A 119 4.24 -7.17 5.05
C LEU A 119 2.71 -6.96 5.18
N GLY A 120 2.10 -6.24 4.25
CA GLY A 120 0.68 -5.94 4.25
C GLY A 120 -0.25 -7.17 4.23
N PRO A 121 -0.04 -8.15 3.33
CA PRO A 121 -0.94 -9.31 3.26
C PRO A 121 -0.84 -10.25 4.46
N ARG A 122 0.26 -10.26 5.22
CA ARG A 122 0.37 -11.07 6.44
C ARG A 122 -0.57 -10.59 7.54
N ARG A 123 -0.66 -9.28 7.75
CA ARG A 123 -1.59 -8.68 8.72
C ARG A 123 -3.04 -8.89 8.30
N ALA A 124 -3.37 -8.66 7.03
CA ALA A 124 -4.73 -8.88 6.52
C ALA A 124 -5.16 -10.36 6.59
N ARG A 125 -4.23 -11.32 6.42
CA ARG A 125 -4.51 -12.75 6.63
C ARG A 125 -4.76 -13.08 8.10
N GLN A 126 -3.95 -12.54 9.01
CA GLN A 126 -4.15 -12.74 10.45
C GLN A 126 -5.48 -12.17 10.93
N ASP A 127 -5.85 -10.97 10.45
CA ASP A 127 -7.15 -10.36 10.76
C ASP A 127 -8.30 -11.19 10.17
N LEU A 128 -8.13 -11.76 8.97
CA LEU A 128 -9.11 -12.61 8.34
C LEU A 128 -9.25 -13.96 9.08
N GLU A 129 -8.16 -14.56 9.50
CA GLU A 129 -8.15 -15.81 10.26
C GLU A 129 -8.80 -15.63 11.65
N THR A 130 -8.56 -14.48 12.29
CA THR A 130 -9.24 -14.13 13.55
C THR A 130 -10.73 -13.88 13.33
N MET A 131 -11.12 -13.26 12.22
CA MET A 131 -12.56 -13.07 11.89
C MET A 131 -13.26 -14.36 11.47
N LEU A 132 -12.54 -15.30 10.85
CA LEU A 132 -13.08 -16.59 10.41
C LEU A 132 -13.13 -17.64 11.51
N ARG A 133 -12.50 -17.41 12.67
CA ARG A 133 -12.66 -18.29 13.83
C ARG A 133 -14.11 -18.24 14.29
N THR A 134 -14.84 -19.28 13.94
CA THR A 134 -16.22 -19.48 14.37
C THR A 134 -16.26 -20.42 15.57
N VAL A 135 -17.02 -20.05 16.58
CA VAL A 135 -17.31 -20.90 17.73
C VAL A 135 -18.70 -21.46 17.57
N ARG A 136 -18.94 -22.68 18.07
CA ARG A 136 -20.29 -23.25 18.12
C ARG A 136 -21.03 -22.74 19.35
N CYS A 137 -22.24 -22.25 19.14
CA CYS A 137 -23.11 -21.86 20.25
C CYS A 137 -23.40 -23.07 21.12
N ALA A 138 -23.14 -22.97 22.44
CA ALA A 138 -23.39 -24.07 23.40
C ALA A 138 -24.88 -24.46 23.47
N ARG A 139 -25.81 -23.58 23.12
CA ARG A 139 -27.25 -23.81 23.24
C ARG A 139 -27.89 -24.43 21.99
N CYS A 140 -27.47 -24.07 20.79
CA CYS A 140 -28.10 -24.53 19.55
C CYS A 140 -27.13 -25.13 18.53
N GLY A 141 -25.82 -25.17 18.82
CA GLY A 141 -24.79 -25.70 17.93
C GLY A 141 -24.49 -24.87 16.68
N ALA A 142 -25.17 -23.75 16.45
CA ALA A 142 -24.93 -22.86 15.30
C ALA A 142 -23.52 -22.27 15.33
N ARG A 143 -22.88 -22.14 14.18
CA ARG A 143 -21.56 -21.48 14.04
C ARG A 143 -21.75 -19.96 14.17
N VAL A 144 -21.06 -19.37 15.12
CA VAL A 144 -21.13 -17.94 15.46
C VAL A 144 -19.72 -17.35 15.42
N GLY A 145 -19.57 -16.13 14.95
CA GLY A 145 -18.26 -15.44 14.97
C GLY A 145 -17.80 -15.18 16.40
N LEU A 146 -16.47 -15.23 16.64
CA LEU A 146 -15.87 -15.00 17.96
C LEU A 146 -16.27 -13.65 18.58
N SER A 147 -16.54 -12.64 17.77
CA SER A 147 -16.94 -11.30 18.20
C SER A 147 -18.45 -11.12 18.40
N ALA A 148 -19.24 -12.18 18.18
CA ALA A 148 -20.70 -12.08 18.27
C ALA A 148 -21.14 -12.16 19.74
N VAL A 149 -21.77 -11.12 20.23
CA VAL A 149 -22.33 -11.04 21.59
C VAL A 149 -23.61 -11.88 21.73
N ARG A 150 -24.30 -12.16 20.61
CA ARG A 150 -25.53 -12.96 20.59
C ARG A 150 -25.50 -13.96 19.45
N CYS A 151 -26.03 -15.14 19.68
CA CYS A 151 -26.24 -16.13 18.64
C CYS A 151 -27.34 -15.68 17.68
N TRP A 152 -27.05 -15.70 16.36
CA TRP A 152 -28.03 -15.33 15.33
C TRP A 152 -29.22 -16.29 15.24
N SER A 153 -29.03 -17.55 15.65
CA SER A 153 -30.06 -18.60 15.55
C SER A 153 -30.98 -18.64 16.79
N CYS A 154 -30.41 -18.71 17.98
CA CYS A 154 -31.19 -18.87 19.22
C CYS A 154 -31.23 -17.60 20.09
N ARG A 155 -30.59 -16.52 19.67
CA ARG A 155 -30.46 -15.21 20.34
C ARG A 155 -29.86 -15.27 21.76
N ALA A 156 -29.32 -16.42 22.18
CA ALA A 156 -28.63 -16.57 23.45
C ALA A 156 -27.39 -15.66 23.51
N TYR A 157 -27.13 -15.11 24.70
CA TYR A 157 -25.88 -14.39 24.96
C TYR A 157 -24.72 -15.37 24.94
N LEU A 158 -23.64 -14.99 24.28
CA LEU A 158 -22.39 -15.72 24.21
C LEU A 158 -21.43 -15.10 25.22
N PRO A 159 -20.77 -15.87 26.07
CA PRO A 159 -19.77 -15.34 26.98
C PRO A 159 -18.59 -14.76 26.15
N PRO A 160 -18.01 -13.63 26.58
CA PRO A 160 -16.79 -13.12 25.98
C PRO A 160 -15.69 -14.17 26.14
N THR A 161 -15.05 -14.54 25.00
CA THR A 161 -13.90 -15.45 24.96
C THR A 161 -12.59 -14.71 25.11
#